data_d1065e757ae08a590ebd4ad7edb04a7b
#
_entry.id   d1065e757ae08a590ebd4ad7edb04a7b
#
_cell.length_a   1.000
_cell.length_b   1.000
_cell.length_c   1.000
_cell.angle_alpha   90.00
_cell.angle_beta   90.00
_cell.angle_gamma   90.00
#
_symmetry.space_group_name_H-M   'P 1'
#
loop_
_entity.id
_entity.type
_entity.pdbx_description
1 polymer ?
#
loop_
_entity_poly.entity_id
_entity_poly.type
_entity_poly.pdbx_seq_one_letter_code
_entity_poly.pdbx_strand_id
1 'polypeptide(L)'
;MRVEYINPFVESAFSILKEVLNSEVRRGEIYLKPTSMSIMGVAALVGLAGDVEGRVLFDMSKETALLVAGAMNGENFTALDELGKATIQELANMITAQAVTKLHDLGFKFDLTPPALFTGENMEVSTNLGEVEALIVPMEINSGKGKIEVNVAIRERIR
;
A
#
# COMPACT_ATOMS: atom_id res chain seq x y z
N MET A 1 -12.82 11.25 -5.53
CA MET A 1 -11.70 11.18 -4.56
C MET A 1 -10.79 12.37 -4.78
N ARG A 2 -10.43 13.07 -3.71
CA ARG A 2 -9.64 14.30 -3.82
C ARG A 2 -8.16 13.99 -3.84
N VAL A 3 -7.42 14.70 -4.68
CA VAL A 3 -5.95 14.56 -4.82
C VAL A 3 -5.24 14.75 -3.48
N GLU A 4 -5.76 15.63 -2.62
CA GLU A 4 -5.20 15.90 -1.29
C GLU A 4 -5.13 14.68 -0.39
N TYR A 5 -6.02 13.70 -0.59
CA TYR A 5 -6.02 12.46 0.19
C TYR A 5 -5.06 11.43 -0.38
N ILE A 6 -4.85 11.48 -1.69
CA ILE A 6 -4.10 10.46 -2.43
C ILE A 6 -2.61 10.76 -2.45
N ASN A 7 -2.23 12.00 -2.76
CA ASN A 7 -0.83 12.38 -2.91
C ASN A 7 0.06 12.02 -1.72
N PRO A 8 -0.37 12.20 -0.47
CA PRO A 8 0.48 11.81 0.66
C PRO A 8 0.86 10.32 0.65
N PHE A 9 -0.07 9.45 0.24
CA PHE A 9 0.21 8.01 0.17
C PHE A 9 1.14 7.69 -1.00
N VAL A 10 0.93 8.31 -2.15
CA VAL A 10 1.77 8.11 -3.34
C VAL A 10 3.19 8.60 -3.07
N GLU A 11 3.34 9.80 -2.55
CA GLU A 11 4.64 10.39 -2.23
C GLU A 11 5.38 9.58 -1.16
N SER A 12 4.67 9.16 -0.12
CA SER A 12 5.26 8.38 0.96
C SER A 12 5.69 7.00 0.47
N ALA A 13 4.86 6.35 -0.35
CA ALA A 13 5.22 5.05 -0.93
C ALA A 13 6.48 5.18 -1.79
N PHE A 14 6.53 6.18 -2.66
CA PHE A 14 7.70 6.42 -3.51
C PHE A 14 8.97 6.65 -2.69
N SER A 15 8.89 7.54 -1.70
CA SER A 15 10.02 7.90 -0.86
C SER A 15 10.52 6.75 0.00
N ILE A 16 9.61 6.04 0.67
CA ILE A 16 9.96 4.92 1.54
C ILE A 16 10.53 3.74 0.73
N LEU A 17 9.88 3.40 -0.38
CA LEU A 17 10.38 2.30 -1.23
C LEU A 17 11.77 2.58 -1.76
N LYS A 18 12.02 3.80 -2.20
CA LYS A 18 13.35 4.21 -2.68
C LYS A 18 14.40 4.07 -1.60
N GLU A 19 14.06 4.47 -0.38
CA GLU A 19 14.96 4.40 0.77
C GLU A 19 15.24 2.95 1.21
N VAL A 20 14.20 2.16 1.45
CA VAL A 20 14.36 0.81 2.01
C VAL A 20 14.93 -0.19 0.99
N LEU A 21 14.66 0.02 -0.29
CA LEU A 21 15.19 -0.85 -1.35
C LEU A 21 16.55 -0.39 -1.86
N ASN A 22 16.95 0.83 -1.51
CA ASN A 22 18.19 1.44 -1.99
C ASN A 22 18.34 1.29 -3.51
N SER A 23 17.24 1.50 -4.22
CA SER A 23 17.19 1.37 -5.67
C SER A 23 16.20 2.36 -6.25
N GLU A 24 16.25 2.50 -7.57
CA GLU A 24 15.34 3.38 -8.28
C GLU A 24 13.93 2.81 -8.26
N VAL A 25 12.96 3.67 -7.99
CA VAL A 25 11.54 3.34 -8.04
C VAL A 25 10.90 4.18 -9.15
N ARG A 26 10.16 3.53 -10.03
CA ARG A 26 9.49 4.19 -11.14
C ARG A 26 7.99 4.10 -10.98
N ARG A 27 7.31 5.23 -10.97
CA ARG A 27 5.86 5.28 -10.92
C ARG A 27 5.29 5.02 -12.31
N GLY A 28 4.38 4.06 -12.42
CA GLY A 28 3.67 3.76 -13.65
C GLY A 28 2.42 4.63 -13.80
N GLU A 29 1.64 4.33 -14.82
CA GLU A 29 0.43 5.04 -15.14
C GLU A 29 -0.66 4.76 -14.11
N ILE A 30 -1.30 5.82 -13.59
CA ILE A 30 -2.37 5.72 -12.61
C ILE A 30 -3.65 5.25 -13.31
N TYR A 31 -4.38 4.33 -12.69
CA TYR A 31 -5.65 3.86 -13.23
C TYR A 31 -6.66 3.58 -12.11
N LEU A 32 -7.92 3.46 -12.49
CA LEU A 32 -9.02 3.22 -11.57
C LEU A 32 -9.46 1.76 -11.64
N LYS A 33 -9.85 1.20 -10.49
CA LYS A 33 -10.46 -0.13 -10.38
C LYS A 33 -11.64 -0.07 -9.44
N PRO A 34 -12.58 -1.02 -9.53
CA PRO A 34 -13.58 -1.20 -8.49
C PRO A 34 -12.91 -1.49 -7.15
N THR A 35 -13.55 -1.13 -6.04
CA THR A 35 -13.01 -1.38 -4.70
C THR A 35 -12.94 -2.87 -4.37
N SER A 36 -13.74 -3.70 -5.05
CA SER A 36 -13.63 -5.15 -4.96
C SER A 36 -12.70 -5.62 -6.07
N MET A 37 -11.60 -6.27 -5.72
CA MET A 37 -10.59 -6.67 -6.69
C MET A 37 -9.79 -7.89 -6.22
N SER A 38 -9.23 -8.61 -7.18
CA SER A 38 -8.31 -9.71 -6.89
C SER A 38 -6.92 -9.17 -6.53
N ILE A 39 -6.26 -9.82 -5.59
CA ILE A 39 -4.89 -9.48 -5.20
C ILE A 39 -3.89 -10.35 -5.95
N MET A 40 -2.64 -9.86 -6.06
CA MET A 40 -1.59 -10.54 -6.82
C MET A 40 -0.91 -11.69 -6.05
N GLY A 41 -1.22 -11.85 -4.78
CA GLY A 41 -0.65 -12.92 -3.97
C GLY A 41 -0.29 -12.50 -2.56
N VAL A 42 0.19 -11.26 -2.38
CA VAL A 42 0.51 -10.70 -1.06
C VAL A 42 -0.02 -9.28 -1.02
N ALA A 43 -0.85 -8.99 -0.05
CA ALA A 43 -1.42 -7.65 0.11
C ALA A 43 -1.44 -7.23 1.57
N ALA A 44 -0.96 -6.03 1.84
CA ALA A 44 -1.06 -5.41 3.17
C ALA A 44 -2.15 -4.35 3.11
N LEU A 45 -3.07 -4.37 4.05
CA LEU A 45 -4.21 -3.48 4.11
C LEU A 45 -4.20 -2.66 5.39
N VAL A 46 -4.39 -1.35 5.24
CA VAL A 46 -4.54 -0.43 6.37
C VAL A 46 -5.86 0.32 6.21
N GLY A 47 -6.70 0.27 7.24
CA GLY A 47 -7.96 1.00 7.27
C GLY A 47 -7.78 2.40 7.87
N LEU A 48 -8.61 3.34 7.41
CA LEU A 48 -8.66 4.70 7.92
C LEU A 48 -10.08 4.99 8.40
N ALA A 49 -10.20 5.64 9.56
CA ALA A 49 -11.48 6.04 10.14
C ALA A 49 -11.34 7.40 10.80
N GLY A 50 -12.26 8.31 10.50
CA GLY A 50 -12.25 9.68 11.02
C GLY A 50 -12.79 10.66 10.01
N ASP A 51 -12.11 11.80 9.85
CA ASP A 51 -12.52 12.83 8.86
C ASP A 51 -12.48 12.29 7.44
N VAL A 52 -11.55 11.38 7.18
CA VAL A 52 -11.54 10.57 5.96
C VAL A 52 -11.72 9.10 6.38
N GLU A 53 -12.34 8.33 5.53
CA GLU A 53 -12.54 6.91 5.76
C GLU A 53 -12.23 6.11 4.51
N GLY A 54 -11.82 4.87 4.70
CA GLY A 54 -11.47 4.00 3.59
C GLY A 54 -10.29 3.10 3.93
N ARG A 55 -9.50 2.82 2.90
CA ARG A 55 -8.37 1.91 3.05
C ARG A 55 -7.26 2.19 2.06
N VAL A 56 -6.07 1.76 2.41
CA VAL A 56 -4.93 1.69 1.50
C VAL A 56 -4.48 0.24 1.45
N LEU A 57 -4.28 -0.27 0.26
CA LEU A 57 -3.84 -1.64 0.02
C LEU A 57 -2.53 -1.59 -0.75
N PHE A 58 -1.54 -2.33 -0.27
CA PHE A 58 -0.26 -2.50 -0.96
C PHE A 58 -0.24 -3.91 -1.52
N ASP A 59 -0.42 -4.02 -2.82
CA ASP A 59 -0.61 -5.29 -3.52
C ASP A 59 0.62 -5.64 -4.34
N MET A 60 1.07 -6.89 -4.23
CA MET A 60 2.27 -7.36 -4.92
C MET A 60 2.23 -8.87 -5.11
N SER A 61 3.02 -9.35 -6.06
CA SER A 61 3.22 -10.80 -6.22
C SER A 61 4.07 -11.33 -5.07
N LYS A 62 4.01 -12.65 -4.86
CA LYS A 62 4.85 -13.30 -3.87
C LYS A 62 6.34 -13.06 -4.15
N GLU A 63 6.74 -13.12 -5.41
CA GLU A 63 8.12 -12.88 -5.84
C GLU A 63 8.58 -11.47 -5.46
N THR A 64 7.73 -10.48 -5.69
CA THR A 64 8.02 -9.10 -5.29
C THR A 64 8.14 -8.98 -3.77
N ALA A 65 7.26 -9.63 -3.03
CA ALA A 65 7.31 -9.62 -1.57
C ALA A 65 8.64 -10.20 -1.05
N LEU A 66 9.14 -11.27 -1.68
CA LEU A 66 10.42 -11.85 -1.32
C LEU A 66 11.59 -10.91 -1.61
N LEU A 67 11.54 -10.20 -2.74
CA LEU A 67 12.55 -9.18 -3.06
C LEU A 67 12.57 -8.05 -2.04
N VAL A 68 11.40 -7.57 -1.66
CA VAL A 68 11.27 -6.49 -0.67
C VAL A 68 11.78 -6.94 0.69
N ALA A 69 11.35 -8.13 1.13
CA ALA A 69 11.77 -8.68 2.42
C ALA A 69 13.30 -8.85 2.45
N GLY A 70 13.87 -9.34 1.35
CA GLY A 70 15.31 -9.51 1.22
C GLY A 70 16.08 -8.20 1.30
N ALA A 71 15.60 -7.18 0.57
CA ALA A 71 16.23 -5.87 0.58
C ALA A 71 16.19 -5.22 1.96
N MET A 72 15.06 -5.33 2.66
CA MET A 72 14.88 -4.71 3.97
C MET A 72 15.65 -5.42 5.08
N ASN A 73 15.88 -6.72 4.96
CA ASN A 73 16.58 -7.51 5.98
C ASN A 73 18.02 -7.84 5.64
N GLY A 74 18.47 -7.51 4.44
CA GLY A 74 19.83 -7.81 4.01
C GLY A 74 20.12 -9.29 3.83
N GLU A 75 19.10 -10.08 3.52
CA GLU A 75 19.26 -11.53 3.31
C GLU A 75 18.34 -12.03 2.21
N ASN A 76 18.62 -13.24 1.71
CA ASN A 76 17.86 -13.83 0.61
C ASN A 76 16.67 -14.62 1.17
N PHE A 77 15.44 -14.25 0.75
CA PHE A 77 14.23 -14.95 1.16
C PHE A 77 13.79 -15.91 0.05
N THR A 78 13.67 -17.19 0.39
CA THR A 78 13.16 -18.22 -0.53
C THR A 78 11.68 -18.52 -0.30
N ALA A 79 11.16 -18.12 0.85
CA ALA A 79 9.75 -18.30 1.22
C ALA A 79 9.30 -17.10 2.06
N LEU A 80 8.02 -16.79 2.00
CA LEU A 80 7.43 -15.73 2.82
C LEU A 80 7.10 -16.29 4.20
N ASP A 81 8.13 -16.38 5.03
CA ASP A 81 8.06 -16.86 6.41
C ASP A 81 7.53 -15.75 7.35
N GLU A 82 7.52 -16.01 8.65
CA GLU A 82 7.02 -15.04 9.63
C GLU A 82 7.78 -13.71 9.60
N LEU A 83 9.11 -13.76 9.43
CA LEU A 83 9.91 -12.54 9.30
C LEU A 83 9.57 -11.80 8.00
N GLY A 84 9.42 -12.51 6.89
CA GLY A 84 9.04 -11.91 5.61
C GLY A 84 7.69 -11.23 5.69
N LYS A 85 6.70 -11.90 6.31
CA LYS A 85 5.36 -11.33 6.50
C LYS A 85 5.41 -10.09 7.37
N ALA A 86 6.14 -10.14 8.48
CA ALA A 86 6.29 -9.00 9.38
C ALA A 86 6.96 -7.83 8.66
N THR A 87 7.91 -8.11 7.76
CA THR A 87 8.60 -7.08 6.99
C THR A 87 7.64 -6.35 6.04
N ILE A 88 6.77 -7.07 5.36
CA ILE A 88 5.78 -6.44 4.47
C ILE A 88 4.78 -5.60 5.28
N GLN A 89 4.34 -6.08 6.45
CA GLN A 89 3.49 -5.30 7.34
C GLN A 89 4.19 -4.04 7.83
N GLU A 90 5.49 -4.14 8.16
CA GLU A 90 6.28 -2.99 8.58
C GLU A 90 6.42 -1.96 7.46
N LEU A 91 6.64 -2.41 6.22
CA LEU A 91 6.68 -1.52 5.06
C LEU A 91 5.37 -0.73 4.93
N ALA A 92 4.24 -1.42 5.01
CA ALA A 92 2.93 -0.77 4.95
C ALA A 92 2.77 0.25 6.08
N ASN A 93 3.21 -0.12 7.28
CA ASN A 93 3.13 0.75 8.45
C ASN A 93 3.99 2.01 8.28
N MET A 94 5.19 1.87 7.76
CA MET A 94 6.10 3.01 7.51
C MET A 94 5.49 3.98 6.49
N ILE A 95 4.95 3.47 5.40
CA ILE A 95 4.36 4.30 4.35
C ILE A 95 3.13 5.03 4.88
N THR A 96 2.23 4.32 5.54
CA THR A 96 0.99 4.91 6.04
C THR A 96 1.25 5.91 7.17
N ALA A 97 2.21 5.63 8.05
CA ALA A 97 2.57 6.56 9.12
C ALA A 97 3.07 7.90 8.56
N GLN A 98 3.91 7.87 7.54
CA GLN A 98 4.40 9.07 6.89
C GLN A 98 3.29 9.83 6.16
N ALA A 99 2.42 9.12 5.47
CA ALA A 99 1.28 9.70 4.76
C ALA A 99 0.30 10.36 5.74
N VAL A 100 0.04 9.71 6.88
CA VAL A 100 -0.84 10.23 7.92
C VAL A 100 -0.30 11.54 8.51
N THR A 101 1.01 11.62 8.75
CA THR A 101 1.63 12.84 9.24
C THR A 101 1.36 13.99 8.28
N LYS A 102 1.50 13.76 6.98
CA LYS A 102 1.21 14.77 5.95
C LYS A 102 -0.26 15.18 5.95
N LEU A 103 -1.18 14.23 6.13
CA LEU A 103 -2.62 14.51 6.17
C LEU A 103 -3.00 15.27 7.44
N HIS A 104 -2.40 14.95 8.58
CA HIS A 104 -2.60 15.70 9.81
C HIS A 104 -2.15 17.16 9.65
N ASP A 105 -1.04 17.38 8.97
CA ASP A 105 -0.54 18.73 8.69
C ASP A 105 -1.51 19.53 7.81
N LEU A 106 -2.32 18.84 7.00
CA LEU A 106 -3.37 19.46 6.20
C LEU A 106 -4.68 19.66 6.97
N GLY A 107 -4.74 19.24 8.24
CA GLY A 107 -5.87 19.45 9.12
C GLY A 107 -6.84 18.27 9.22
N PHE A 108 -6.55 17.13 8.58
CA PHE A 108 -7.41 15.95 8.67
C PHE A 108 -7.07 15.12 9.90
N LYS A 109 -8.10 14.73 10.65
CA LYS A 109 -7.97 13.90 11.85
C LYS A 109 -8.61 12.54 11.60
N PHE A 110 -7.85 11.48 11.81
CA PHE A 110 -8.34 10.12 11.65
C PHE A 110 -7.40 9.12 12.30
N ASP A 111 -7.89 7.91 12.51
CA ASP A 111 -7.14 6.80 13.08
C ASP A 111 -6.83 5.76 12.01
N LEU A 112 -5.73 5.04 12.21
CA LEU A 112 -5.32 3.94 11.35
C LEU A 112 -5.55 2.61 12.08
N THR A 113 -5.90 1.58 11.32
CA THR A 113 -5.83 0.20 11.83
C THR A 113 -4.39 -0.30 11.69
N PRO A 114 -3.97 -1.27 12.52
CA PRO A 114 -2.71 -1.96 12.24
C PRO A 114 -2.77 -2.64 10.87
N PRO A 115 -1.62 -2.76 10.16
CA PRO A 115 -1.61 -3.43 8.86
C PRO A 115 -2.01 -4.90 8.98
N ALA A 116 -3.00 -5.31 8.18
CA ALA A 116 -3.39 -6.72 8.04
C ALA A 116 -2.76 -7.26 6.78
N LEU A 117 -2.23 -8.47 6.84
CA LEU A 117 -1.59 -9.11 5.69
C LEU A 117 -2.45 -10.25 5.16
N PHE A 118 -2.67 -10.25 3.86
CA PHE A 118 -3.40 -11.29 3.15
C PHE A 118 -2.44 -11.98 2.18
N THR A 119 -2.38 -13.31 2.25
CA THR A 119 -1.53 -14.11 1.35
C THR A 119 -2.37 -15.21 0.73
N GLY A 120 -2.17 -15.46 -0.55
CA GLY A 120 -2.84 -16.55 -1.26
C GLY A 120 -3.12 -16.20 -2.71
N GLU A 121 -3.38 -17.23 -3.49
CA GLU A 121 -3.77 -17.08 -4.89
C GLU A 121 -5.29 -16.97 -5.00
N ASN A 122 -5.75 -16.22 -6.00
CA ASN A 122 -7.18 -16.05 -6.31
C ASN A 122 -8.00 -15.47 -5.15
N MET A 123 -7.37 -14.68 -4.29
CA MET A 123 -8.08 -13.99 -3.22
C MET A 123 -8.65 -12.68 -3.74
N GLU A 124 -9.84 -12.35 -3.28
CA GLU A 124 -10.50 -11.11 -3.59
C GLU A 124 -10.66 -10.28 -2.32
N VAL A 125 -10.37 -8.98 -2.43
CA VAL A 125 -10.58 -8.03 -1.35
C VAL A 125 -11.73 -7.14 -1.73
N SER A 126 -12.76 -7.09 -0.87
CA SER A 126 -13.92 -6.24 -1.05
C SER A 126 -14.02 -5.27 0.13
N THR A 127 -14.43 -4.05 -0.16
CA THR A 127 -14.70 -3.06 0.89
C THR A 127 -16.09 -2.49 0.71
N ASN A 128 -16.71 -2.12 1.82
CA ASN A 128 -18.07 -1.60 1.81
C ASN A 128 -18.07 -0.06 1.77
N LEU A 129 -17.37 0.51 0.80
CA LEU A 129 -17.28 1.95 0.61
C LEU A 129 -18.28 2.50 -0.42
N GLY A 130 -19.27 1.67 -0.80
CA GLY A 130 -20.26 2.05 -1.80
C GLY A 130 -19.66 2.07 -3.20
N GLU A 131 -19.98 3.11 -3.97
CA GLU A 131 -19.54 3.24 -5.36
C GLU A 131 -18.16 3.89 -5.53
N VAL A 132 -17.38 3.97 -4.47
CA VAL A 132 -16.05 4.57 -4.53
C VAL A 132 -15.12 3.66 -5.33
N GLU A 133 -14.47 4.23 -6.34
CA GLU A 133 -13.44 3.53 -7.09
C GLU A 133 -12.10 3.62 -6.37
N ALA A 134 -11.28 2.61 -6.53
CA ALA A 134 -9.92 2.62 -6.02
C ALA A 134 -8.97 3.20 -7.06
N LEU A 135 -8.10 4.09 -6.62
CA LEU A 135 -7.03 4.62 -7.45
C LEU A 135 -5.81 3.73 -7.28
N ILE A 136 -5.30 3.23 -8.40
CA ILE A 136 -4.14 2.34 -8.39
C ILE A 136 -2.92 3.09 -8.92
N VAL A 137 -1.87 3.12 -8.11
CA VAL A 137 -0.59 3.72 -8.51
C VAL A 137 0.46 2.62 -8.54
N PRO A 138 0.84 2.13 -9.73
CA PRO A 138 1.88 1.13 -9.83
C PRO A 138 3.26 1.73 -9.51
N MET A 139 4.03 1.01 -8.71
CA MET A 139 5.42 1.36 -8.40
C MET A 139 6.31 0.22 -8.89
N GLU A 140 7.07 0.47 -9.94
CA GLU A 140 8.05 -0.49 -10.44
C GLU A 140 9.32 -0.37 -9.62
N ILE A 141 9.83 -1.49 -9.15
CA ILE A 141 11.02 -1.57 -8.31
C ILE A 141 12.05 -2.50 -8.92
N ASN A 142 13.29 -2.37 -8.48
CA ASN A 142 14.39 -3.25 -8.85
C ASN A 142 14.53 -3.42 -10.37
N SER A 143 14.58 -2.28 -11.10
CA SER A 143 14.73 -2.21 -12.55
C SER A 143 13.64 -2.97 -13.32
N GLY A 144 12.41 -2.91 -12.81
CA GLY A 144 11.25 -3.53 -13.44
C GLY A 144 11.05 -4.99 -13.07
N LYS A 145 11.88 -5.56 -12.18
CA LYS A 145 11.75 -6.95 -11.75
C LYS A 145 10.62 -7.16 -10.75
N GLY A 146 10.13 -6.10 -10.13
CA GLY A 146 9.03 -6.17 -9.19
C GLY A 146 8.10 -4.99 -9.37
N LYS A 147 6.86 -5.17 -8.90
CA LYS A 147 5.84 -4.12 -8.94
C LYS A 147 4.99 -4.19 -7.68
N ILE A 148 4.80 -3.04 -7.05
CA ILE A 148 3.87 -2.87 -5.95
C ILE A 148 2.79 -1.92 -6.43
N GLU A 149 1.53 -2.35 -6.33
CA GLU A 149 0.40 -1.47 -6.64
C GLU A 149 -0.11 -0.85 -5.34
N VAL A 150 0.00 0.46 -5.24
CA VAL A 150 -0.58 1.22 -4.13
C VAL A 150 -2.02 1.51 -4.52
N ASN A 151 -2.94 0.92 -3.77
CA ASN A 151 -4.37 0.95 -4.06
C ASN A 151 -5.05 1.80 -2.99
N VAL A 152 -5.54 2.98 -3.37
CA VAL A 152 -6.10 3.96 -2.44
C VAL A 152 -7.58 4.12 -2.70
N ALA A 153 -8.41 3.81 -1.69
CA ALA A 153 -9.84 4.01 -1.73
C ALA A 153 -10.23 4.80 -0.47
N ILE A 154 -10.27 6.10 -0.58
CA ILE A 154 -10.49 7.01 0.54
C ILE A 154 -11.55 8.02 0.14
N ARG A 155 -12.46 8.30 1.06
CA ARG A 155 -13.47 9.34 0.89
C ARG A 155 -13.58 10.18 2.15
N GLU A 156 -14.07 11.40 1.98
CA GLU A 156 -14.41 12.26 3.10
C GLU A 156 -15.64 11.70 3.80
N ARG A 157 -15.61 11.68 5.15
CA ARG A 157 -16.75 11.18 5.92
C ARG A 157 -17.90 12.18 5.85
N ILE A 158 -19.04 11.69 5.43
CA ILE A 158 -20.28 12.49 5.42
C ILE A 158 -20.87 12.43 6.83
N ARG A 159 -21.06 13.62 7.44
CA ARG A 159 -21.66 13.77 8.77
C ARG A 159 -23.08 14.30 8.68
#